data_76d33fa6b1f6b93ed1564344852d3cf0
#
_entry.id   76d33fa6b1f6b93ed1564344852d3cf0
#
_cell.length_a   1.000
_cell.length_b   1.000
_cell.length_c   1.000
_cell.angle_alpha   90.00
_cell.angle_beta   90.00
_cell.angle_gamma   90.00
#
_symmetry.space_group_name_H-M   'P 1'
#
loop_
_entity.id
_entity.type
_entity.pdbx_description
1 polymer ?
#
loop_
_entity_poly.entity_id
_entity_poly.type
_entity_poly.pdbx_seq_one_letter_code
_entity_poly.pdbx_strand_id
1 'polypeptide(L)'
;MTKYLLLDIDDTIAPSMYRGSDAIEIETWGRGHLAIPKYIVEWVKLFSKKENQSIWWCTDRSNETTQIEKQLPLKADGKLMFTKPPKGVWKKQAAIIRFAEEHPKDTVICADNDCDLMNSDKLLGNLHLIIPTGDIKALSKEDLATIDNLK
;
A
#
# COMPACT_ATOMS: atom_id res chain seq x y z
N MET A 1 11.99 0.83 -17.02
CA MET A 1 11.37 -0.06 -16.04
C MET A 1 10.88 0.77 -14.86
N THR A 2 9.64 0.58 -14.47
CA THR A 2 9.01 1.31 -13.37
C THR A 2 8.84 0.38 -12.16
N LYS A 3 8.97 0.94 -10.98
CA LYS A 3 8.66 0.26 -9.73
C LYS A 3 7.30 0.78 -9.22
N TYR A 4 6.30 -0.05 -9.24
CA TYR A 4 4.95 0.27 -8.74
C TYR A 4 4.77 -0.22 -7.32
N LEU A 5 4.30 0.65 -6.45
CA LEU A 5 3.90 0.31 -5.10
C LEU A 5 2.38 0.38 -4.99
N LEU A 6 1.75 -0.78 -4.85
CA LEU A 6 0.34 -0.91 -4.54
C LEU A 6 0.22 -0.89 -3.02
N LEU A 7 -0.31 0.20 -2.48
CA LEU A 7 -0.23 0.52 -1.06
C LEU A 7 -1.61 0.49 -0.40
N ASP A 8 -1.76 -0.35 0.62
CA ASP A 8 -2.90 -0.34 1.52
C ASP A 8 -2.70 0.70 2.64
N ILE A 9 -3.77 0.99 3.37
CA ILE A 9 -3.78 2.01 4.43
C ILE A 9 -3.88 1.37 5.80
N ASP A 10 -5.03 0.75 6.12
CA ASP A 10 -5.28 0.19 7.45
C ASP A 10 -4.32 -0.95 7.79
N ASP A 11 -3.66 -0.86 8.94
CA ASP A 11 -2.67 -1.83 9.43
C ASP A 11 -1.53 -2.14 8.43
N THR A 12 -1.27 -1.19 7.56
CA THR A 12 -0.13 -1.20 6.63
C THR A 12 0.70 0.07 6.79
N ILE A 13 0.11 1.24 6.60
CA ILE A 13 0.75 2.52 6.93
C ILE A 13 0.09 3.21 8.13
N ALA A 14 -1.18 2.91 8.41
CA ALA A 14 -1.96 3.48 9.50
C ALA A 14 -2.39 2.36 10.46
N PRO A 15 -1.58 2.06 11.49
CA PRO A 15 -1.93 1.04 12.47
C PRO A 15 -3.15 1.47 13.30
N SER A 16 -4.13 0.58 13.43
CA SER A 16 -5.44 0.89 14.02
C SER A 16 -5.41 1.34 15.47
N MET A 17 -4.39 0.91 16.22
CA MET A 17 -4.25 1.20 17.66
C MET A 17 -3.10 2.16 17.97
N TYR A 18 -2.46 2.73 16.97
CA TYR A 18 -1.30 3.59 17.20
C TYR A 18 -1.72 4.99 17.64
N ARG A 19 -1.07 5.48 18.70
CA ARG A 19 -1.30 6.82 19.27
C ARG A 19 0.03 7.49 19.63
N GLY A 20 1.09 7.17 18.89
CA GLY A 20 2.41 7.75 19.11
C GLY A 20 2.43 9.26 18.87
N SER A 21 3.30 9.98 19.64
CA SER A 21 3.48 11.42 19.50
C SER A 21 4.13 11.83 18.16
N ASP A 22 4.72 10.87 17.46
CA ASP A 22 5.39 11.05 16.18
C ASP A 22 4.50 10.63 14.99
N ALA A 23 3.19 10.52 15.20
CA ALA A 23 2.23 10.24 14.15
C ALA A 23 1.67 11.50 13.51
N ILE A 24 1.41 11.44 12.22
CA ILE A 24 0.61 12.44 11.51
C ILE A 24 -0.84 11.96 11.52
N GLU A 25 -1.72 12.77 12.10
CA GLU A 25 -3.13 12.47 12.18
C GLU A 25 -3.85 12.96 10.91
N ILE A 26 -4.71 12.10 10.38
CA ILE A 26 -5.50 12.36 9.18
C ILE A 26 -6.96 12.12 9.50
N GLU A 27 -7.81 13.08 9.14
CA GLU A 27 -9.25 12.96 9.29
C GLU A 27 -9.87 12.36 8.03
N THR A 28 -10.79 11.43 8.22
CA THR A 28 -11.56 10.82 7.14
C THR A 28 -13.07 10.92 7.43
N TRP A 29 -13.88 11.02 6.38
CA TRP A 29 -15.31 11.27 6.54
C TRP A 29 -16.08 10.10 7.18
N GLY A 30 -15.69 8.89 6.89
CA GLY A 30 -16.53 7.74 7.21
C GLY A 30 -15.98 6.82 8.28
N ARG A 31 -14.68 6.80 8.52
CA ARG A 31 -14.02 5.81 9.38
C ARG A 31 -13.09 6.42 10.44
N GLY A 32 -13.31 7.70 10.77
CA GLY A 32 -12.59 8.38 11.83
C GLY A 32 -11.15 8.75 11.47
N HIS A 33 -10.33 8.90 12.50
CA HIS A 33 -8.94 9.30 12.37
C HIS A 33 -8.02 8.16 11.98
N LEU A 34 -7.06 8.50 11.12
CA LEU A 34 -5.88 7.68 10.87
C LEU A 34 -4.67 8.34 11.53
N ALA A 35 -3.81 7.54 12.12
CA ALA A 35 -2.52 8.00 12.65
C ALA A 35 -1.42 7.27 11.91
N ILE A 36 -0.66 7.99 11.10
CA ILE A 36 0.42 7.42 10.29
C ILE A 36 1.76 7.81 10.91
N PRO A 37 2.62 6.84 11.26
CA PRO A 37 3.95 7.15 11.78
C PRO A 37 4.71 8.09 10.84
N LYS A 38 5.36 9.09 11.41
CA LYS A 38 6.06 10.12 10.64
C LYS A 38 7.11 9.54 9.69
N TYR A 39 7.84 8.50 10.13
CA TYR A 39 8.87 7.87 9.29
C TYR A 39 8.28 7.25 8.02
N ILE A 40 7.05 6.71 8.08
CA ILE A 40 6.35 6.18 6.92
C ILE A 40 5.94 7.32 5.97
N VAL A 41 5.38 8.40 6.51
CA VAL A 41 4.99 9.57 5.71
C VAL A 41 6.18 10.14 4.96
N GLU A 42 7.32 10.30 5.63
CA GLU A 42 8.54 10.80 5.02
C GLU A 42 9.06 9.87 3.92
N TRP A 43 9.04 8.57 4.17
CA TRP A 43 9.46 7.57 3.18
C TRP A 43 8.56 7.56 1.95
N VAL A 44 7.23 7.54 2.14
CA VAL A 44 6.24 7.55 1.05
C VAL A 44 6.41 8.79 0.18
N LYS A 45 6.61 9.95 0.82
CA LYS A 45 6.91 11.20 0.13
C LYS A 45 8.15 11.10 -0.75
N LEU A 46 9.24 10.54 -0.22
CA LEU A 46 10.48 10.36 -0.96
C LEU A 46 10.31 9.36 -2.11
N PHE A 47 9.62 8.25 -1.85
CA PHE A 47 9.33 7.23 -2.86
C PHE A 47 8.58 7.84 -4.05
N SER A 48 7.54 8.64 -3.79
CA SER A 48 6.71 9.23 -4.84
C SER A 48 7.44 10.26 -5.72
N LYS A 49 8.57 10.77 -5.26
CA LYS A 49 9.35 11.77 -6.00
C LYS A 49 10.49 11.18 -6.84
N LYS A 50 10.79 9.92 -6.65
CA LYS A 50 11.86 9.26 -7.42
C LYS A 50 11.38 8.96 -8.83
N GLU A 51 12.25 9.22 -9.79
CA GLU A 51 12.02 8.85 -11.18
C GLU A 51 11.79 7.33 -11.29
N ASN A 52 10.87 6.92 -12.12
CA ASN A 52 10.51 5.52 -12.34
C ASN A 52 9.95 4.81 -11.10
N GLN A 53 9.35 5.56 -10.16
CA GLN A 53 8.59 5.01 -9.05
C GLN A 53 7.17 5.59 -9.05
N SER A 54 6.20 4.74 -8.76
CA SER A 54 4.78 5.11 -8.82
C SER A 54 4.03 4.47 -7.66
N ILE A 55 3.15 5.23 -7.03
CA ILE A 55 2.30 4.73 -5.95
C ILE A 55 0.85 4.66 -6.45
N TRP A 56 0.22 3.52 -6.18
CA TRP A 56 -1.19 3.29 -6.44
C TRP A 56 -1.88 2.83 -5.16
N TRP A 57 -3.00 3.43 -4.84
CA TRP A 57 -3.79 2.98 -3.71
C TRP A 57 -4.40 1.61 -3.96
N CYS A 58 -4.25 0.71 -2.99
CA CYS A 58 -4.82 -0.63 -2.99
C CYS A 58 -5.53 -0.84 -1.65
N THR A 59 -6.64 -0.14 -1.44
CA THR A 59 -7.29 0.01 -0.14
C THR A 59 -8.81 -0.06 -0.24
N ASP A 60 -9.44 -0.53 0.83
CA ASP A 60 -10.89 -0.46 1.01
C ASP A 60 -11.41 0.96 1.22
N ARG A 61 -10.51 1.90 1.48
CA ARG A 61 -10.82 3.32 1.64
C ARG A 61 -10.76 4.08 0.31
N SER A 62 -11.05 3.44 -0.80
CA SER A 62 -10.93 4.05 -2.13
C SER A 62 -11.69 5.38 -2.29
N ASN A 63 -12.78 5.56 -1.57
CA ASN A 63 -13.57 6.81 -1.57
C ASN A 63 -12.94 7.93 -0.72
N GLU A 64 -11.96 7.62 0.12
CA GLU A 64 -11.31 8.55 1.05
C GLU A 64 -9.91 8.96 0.59
N THR A 65 -9.38 8.36 -0.47
CA THR A 65 -7.98 8.58 -0.90
C THR A 65 -7.69 10.02 -1.26
N THR A 66 -8.63 10.72 -1.90
CA THR A 66 -8.48 12.15 -2.22
C THR A 66 -8.34 12.99 -0.96
N GLN A 67 -9.14 12.69 0.06
CA GLN A 67 -9.09 13.39 1.34
C GLN A 67 -7.79 13.12 2.09
N ILE A 68 -7.30 11.88 2.04
CA ILE A 68 -6.03 11.49 2.63
C ILE A 68 -4.87 12.22 1.93
N GLU A 69 -4.86 12.25 0.61
CA GLU A 69 -3.82 12.92 -0.18
C GLU A 69 -3.76 14.44 0.07
N LYS A 70 -4.88 15.07 0.40
CA LYS A 70 -4.88 16.49 0.75
C LYS A 70 -4.15 16.80 2.06
N GLN A 71 -4.04 15.83 2.95
CA GLN A 71 -3.45 15.97 4.27
C GLN A 71 -2.03 15.42 4.34
N LEU A 72 -1.61 14.64 3.34
CA LEU A 72 -0.26 14.11 3.20
C LEU A 72 0.45 14.82 2.04
N PRO A 73 1.78 15.02 2.11
CA PRO A 73 2.54 15.54 0.98
C PRO A 73 2.77 14.44 -0.08
N LEU A 74 1.72 13.77 -0.47
CA LEU A 74 1.70 12.62 -1.38
C LEU A 74 0.54 12.74 -2.36
N LYS A 75 0.84 12.47 -3.62
CA LYS A 75 -0.18 12.24 -4.63
C LYS A 75 0.09 10.88 -5.27
N ALA A 76 -0.84 9.96 -5.13
CA ALA A 76 -0.78 8.69 -5.83
C ALA A 76 -1.14 8.88 -7.30
N ASP A 77 -0.61 8.02 -8.16
CA ASP A 77 -0.89 8.07 -9.61
C ASP A 77 -2.25 7.46 -9.96
N GLY A 78 -2.80 6.65 -9.06
CA GLY A 78 -4.12 6.06 -9.24
C GLY A 78 -4.53 5.21 -8.04
N LYS A 79 -5.62 4.49 -8.23
CA LYS A 79 -6.14 3.53 -7.24
C LYS A 79 -6.72 2.32 -7.94
N LEU A 80 -6.59 1.15 -7.30
CA LEU A 80 -7.21 -0.07 -7.76
C LEU A 80 -8.67 -0.13 -7.29
N MET A 81 -9.55 -0.58 -8.17
CA MET A 81 -10.95 -0.82 -7.86
C MET A 81 -11.19 -2.33 -7.75
N PHE A 82 -11.95 -2.73 -6.74
CA PHE A 82 -12.23 -4.14 -6.48
C PHE A 82 -13.65 -4.49 -6.87
N THR A 83 -13.80 -5.68 -7.45
CA THR A 83 -15.11 -6.29 -7.73
C THR A 83 -15.38 -7.38 -6.71
N LYS A 84 -16.66 -7.79 -6.57
CA LYS A 84 -17.02 -8.89 -5.67
C LYS A 84 -16.31 -10.17 -6.09
N PRO A 85 -15.46 -10.77 -5.22
CA PRO A 85 -14.72 -11.98 -5.56
C PRO A 85 -15.60 -13.23 -5.43
N PRO A 86 -15.17 -14.36 -6.05
CA PRO A 86 -15.70 -15.67 -5.69
C PRO A 86 -15.50 -15.98 -4.21
N LYS A 87 -16.32 -16.88 -3.66
CA LYS A 87 -16.19 -17.31 -2.28
C LYS A 87 -14.79 -17.87 -2.00
N GLY A 88 -14.19 -17.43 -0.90
CA GLY A 88 -12.86 -17.88 -0.47
C GLY A 88 -11.68 -17.21 -1.18
N VAL A 89 -11.94 -16.26 -2.08
CA VAL A 89 -10.89 -15.48 -2.75
C VAL A 89 -10.79 -14.10 -2.14
N TRP A 90 -9.57 -13.66 -1.84
CA TRP A 90 -9.31 -12.31 -1.34
C TRP A 90 -9.74 -11.26 -2.37
N LYS A 91 -10.54 -10.31 -1.94
CA LYS A 91 -11.18 -9.34 -2.85
C LYS A 91 -10.21 -8.47 -3.66
N LYS A 92 -9.01 -8.25 -3.16
CA LYS A 92 -7.98 -7.46 -3.85
C LYS A 92 -7.19 -8.27 -4.87
N GLN A 93 -7.21 -9.60 -4.78
CA GLN A 93 -6.35 -10.49 -5.56
C GLN A 93 -6.44 -10.26 -7.07
N ALA A 94 -7.65 -10.24 -7.62
CA ALA A 94 -7.84 -10.10 -9.07
C ALA A 94 -7.28 -8.78 -9.61
N ALA A 95 -7.48 -7.67 -8.89
CA ALA A 95 -6.99 -6.37 -9.29
C ALA A 95 -5.46 -6.28 -9.23
N ILE A 96 -4.85 -6.84 -8.19
CA ILE A 96 -3.38 -6.87 -8.02
C ILE A 96 -2.74 -7.71 -9.13
N ILE A 97 -3.26 -8.90 -9.40
CA ILE A 97 -2.74 -9.78 -10.44
C ILE A 97 -2.87 -9.15 -11.82
N ARG A 98 -4.04 -8.58 -12.13
CA ARG A 98 -4.25 -7.87 -13.40
C ARG A 98 -3.25 -6.73 -13.56
N PHE A 99 -3.03 -5.94 -12.51
CA PHE A 99 -2.06 -4.85 -12.55
C PHE A 99 -0.67 -5.36 -12.90
N ALA A 100 -0.22 -6.45 -12.25
CA ALA A 100 1.08 -7.05 -12.53
C ALA A 100 1.18 -7.63 -13.94
N GLU A 101 0.11 -8.25 -14.44
CA GLU A 101 0.04 -8.78 -15.82
C GLU A 101 0.12 -7.66 -16.88
N GLU A 102 -0.47 -6.51 -16.60
CA GLU A 102 -0.43 -5.34 -17.47
C GLU A 102 0.92 -4.62 -17.46
N HIS A 103 1.78 -4.93 -16.48
CA HIS A 103 3.10 -4.32 -16.32
C HIS A 103 4.20 -5.38 -16.26
N PRO A 104 4.31 -6.27 -17.28
CA PRO A 104 5.15 -7.47 -17.20
C PRO A 104 6.66 -7.18 -17.15
N LYS A 105 7.08 -5.98 -17.56
CA LYS A 105 8.49 -5.56 -17.55
C LYS A 105 8.86 -4.73 -16.33
N ASP A 106 7.88 -4.46 -15.47
CA ASP A 106 8.04 -3.60 -14.31
C ASP A 106 8.01 -4.41 -13.02
N THR A 107 8.53 -3.84 -11.95
CA THR A 107 8.44 -4.41 -10.62
C THR A 107 7.16 -3.92 -9.95
N VAL A 108 6.29 -4.83 -9.56
CA VAL A 108 5.04 -4.53 -8.85
C VAL A 108 5.15 -5.04 -7.43
N ILE A 109 4.95 -4.16 -6.47
CA ILE A 109 5.04 -4.46 -5.04
C ILE A 109 3.67 -4.20 -4.42
N CYS A 110 3.10 -5.19 -3.78
CA CYS A 110 1.88 -5.03 -2.99
C CYS A 110 2.25 -5.02 -1.52
N ALA A 111 2.06 -3.90 -0.85
CA ALA A 111 2.24 -3.76 0.59
C ALA A 111 0.86 -3.72 1.27
N ASP A 112 0.52 -4.78 1.95
CA ASP A 112 -0.80 -4.97 2.57
C ASP A 112 -0.68 -6.00 3.70
N ASN A 113 -1.34 -5.74 4.82
CA ASN A 113 -1.35 -6.66 5.96
C ASN A 113 -2.04 -8.01 5.66
N ASP A 114 -2.84 -8.08 4.62
CA ASP A 114 -3.56 -9.27 4.19
C ASP A 114 -2.94 -9.97 2.96
N CYS A 115 -1.69 -9.67 2.62
CA CYS A 115 -1.00 -10.30 1.49
C CYS A 115 -0.93 -11.83 1.58
N ASP A 116 -0.97 -12.39 2.79
CA ASP A 116 -1.00 -13.83 3.02
C ASP A 116 -2.31 -14.50 2.54
N LEU A 117 -3.35 -13.70 2.28
CA LEU A 117 -4.59 -14.19 1.70
C LEU A 117 -4.50 -14.40 0.17
N MET A 118 -3.41 -13.93 -0.46
CA MET A 118 -3.16 -14.14 -1.87
C MET A 118 -2.93 -15.63 -2.15
N ASN A 119 -3.63 -16.16 -3.17
CA ASN A 119 -3.38 -17.52 -3.62
C ASN A 119 -1.98 -17.61 -4.25
N SER A 120 -1.10 -18.43 -3.65
CA SER A 120 0.30 -18.58 -4.07
C SER A 120 0.44 -19.08 -5.52
N ASP A 121 -0.54 -19.83 -6.04
CA ASP A 121 -0.56 -20.32 -7.42
C ASP A 121 -0.71 -19.20 -8.46
N LYS A 122 -1.09 -18.00 -8.01
CA LYS A 122 -1.32 -16.84 -8.86
C LYS A 122 -0.17 -15.83 -8.85
N LEU A 123 0.91 -16.11 -8.13
CA LEU A 123 2.05 -15.20 -8.04
C LEU A 123 2.81 -15.14 -9.37
N LEU A 124 2.94 -13.93 -9.88
CA LEU A 124 3.74 -13.63 -11.06
C LEU A 124 5.17 -13.28 -10.65
N GLY A 125 6.14 -13.55 -11.54
CA GLY A 125 7.55 -13.31 -11.24
C GLY A 125 7.92 -11.85 -10.96
N ASN A 126 7.12 -10.91 -11.45
CA ASN A 126 7.32 -9.47 -11.23
C ASN A 126 6.51 -8.91 -10.05
N LEU A 127 5.70 -9.74 -9.38
CA LEU A 127 4.86 -9.34 -8.24
C LEU A 127 5.53 -9.75 -6.92
N HIS A 128 5.74 -8.78 -6.06
CA HIS A 128 6.30 -8.97 -4.72
C HIS A 128 5.28 -8.58 -3.66
N LEU A 129 5.10 -9.43 -2.66
CA LEU A 129 4.17 -9.21 -1.57
C LEU A 129 4.95 -8.82 -0.31
N ILE A 130 4.57 -7.72 0.31
CA ILE A 130 5.17 -7.23 1.56
C ILE A 130 4.08 -7.18 2.63
N ILE A 131 4.24 -8.02 3.65
CA ILE A 131 3.39 -8.00 4.84
C ILE A 131 4.12 -7.19 5.90
N PRO A 132 3.47 -6.18 6.51
CA PRO A 132 4.10 -5.38 7.56
C PRO A 132 4.61 -6.24 8.71
N THR A 133 5.86 -6.03 9.10
CA THR A 133 6.52 -6.76 10.20
C THR A 133 6.68 -5.91 11.47
N GLY A 134 6.25 -4.65 11.44
CA GLY A 134 6.38 -3.75 12.58
C GLY A 134 5.51 -4.15 13.77
N ASP A 135 6.02 -3.96 14.98
CA ASP A 135 5.30 -4.25 16.23
C ASP A 135 3.98 -3.47 16.37
N ILE A 136 3.89 -2.33 15.72
CA ILE A 136 2.72 -1.45 15.75
C ILE A 136 1.70 -1.77 14.64
N LYS A 137 1.78 -2.89 13.97
CA LYS A 137 0.96 -3.28 12.81
C LYS A 137 1.05 -2.26 11.66
N ALA A 138 2.26 -1.88 11.31
CA ALA A 138 2.56 -1.06 10.15
C ALA A 138 3.89 -1.48 9.56
N LEU A 139 4.18 -0.99 8.35
CA LEU A 139 5.47 -1.21 7.71
C LEU A 139 6.61 -0.75 8.63
N SER A 140 7.55 -1.64 8.90
CA SER A 140 8.77 -1.32 9.65
C SER A 140 9.79 -0.62 8.75
N LYS A 141 10.83 -0.06 9.36
CA LYS A 141 11.95 0.51 8.58
C LYS A 141 12.63 -0.56 7.71
N GLU A 142 12.70 -1.80 8.20
CA GLU A 142 13.22 -2.94 7.44
C GLU A 142 12.34 -3.28 6.24
N ASP A 143 11.01 -3.23 6.40
CA ASP A 143 10.07 -3.43 5.29
C ASP A 143 10.27 -2.36 4.21
N LEU A 144 10.41 -1.09 4.60
CA LEU A 144 10.65 0.02 3.69
C LEU A 144 11.97 -0.15 2.94
N ALA A 145 13.03 -0.59 3.63
CA ALA A 145 14.32 -0.90 3.01
C ALA A 145 14.21 -2.05 2.01
N THR A 146 13.43 -3.08 2.34
CA THR A 146 13.15 -4.20 1.42
C THR A 146 12.51 -3.69 0.14
N ILE A 147 11.50 -2.83 0.25
CA ILE A 147 10.82 -2.22 -0.91
C ILE A 147 11.80 -1.40 -1.75
N ASP A 148 12.65 -0.60 -1.10
CA ASP A 148 13.64 0.22 -1.81
C ASP A 148 14.64 -0.64 -2.60
N ASN A 149 15.02 -1.81 -2.07
CA ASN A 149 16.01 -2.70 -2.66
C ASN A 149 15.47 -3.65 -3.74
N LEU A 150 14.17 -3.78 -3.89
CA LEU A 150 13.58 -4.56 -4.98
C LEU A 150 13.86 -3.87 -6.32
N LYS A 151 14.28 -4.68 -7.29
CA LYS A 151 14.61 -4.20 -8.63
C LYS A 151 13.57 -4.64 -9.64
#